data_79f5cd690050ecddc1496463a3a06933
#
_entry.id   79f5cd690050ecddc1496463a3a06933
#
_cell.length_a   1.000
_cell.length_b   1.000
_cell.length_c   1.000
_cell.angle_alpha   90.00
_cell.angle_beta   90.00
_cell.angle_gamma   90.00
#
_symmetry.space_group_name_H-M   'P 1'
#
loop_
_entity.id
_entity.type
_entity.pdbx_description
1 polymer ?
#
loop_
_entity_poly.entity_id
_entity_poly.type
_entity_poly.pdbx_seq_one_letter_code
_entity_poly.pdbx_strand_id
1 'polypeptide(L)'
;MNLVATLVLAALSLTPAHARPPVPNTPAPVTSTVSNVYDGDTFTLATGDRVRLRLVNTPELKPAEAYGIEAREATKAFLSGKPVQLAYGATQRDGYGRLLAAVKVGSDLLAVHLLERGLGHLFVIPPDETDMTPYLEAQERARAGKRGIWSTPEFQGSLHITSFHANADGDDRSNVNGEYLRVCNISSGPVQLAGFRIADISGASWDFPELIVPPGHTIKVHSGQGVHQLDPTEQLAIYLGSSDPIWNNKDDRATIYDRYGKVVDTRTHSVQKEGR
;
A
#
# COMPACT_ATOMS: atom_id res chain seq x y z
N MET A 1 -43.66 -35.19 -56.96
CA MET A 1 -43.58 -34.13 -55.92
C MET A 1 -42.15 -34.14 -55.32
N ASN A 2 -41.29 -33.26 -55.83
CA ASN A 2 -39.91 -33.16 -55.40
C ASN A 2 -39.78 -32.01 -54.36
N LEU A 3 -39.46 -32.36 -53.14
CA LEU A 3 -39.17 -31.40 -52.12
C LEU A 3 -37.65 -31.02 -52.24
N VAL A 4 -37.39 -29.75 -52.58
CA VAL A 4 -36.05 -29.18 -52.58
C VAL A 4 -35.83 -28.59 -51.19
N ALA A 5 -34.93 -29.19 -50.43
CA ALA A 5 -34.48 -28.64 -49.12
C ALA A 5 -33.42 -27.57 -49.37
N THR A 6 -33.76 -26.32 -49.05
CA THR A 6 -32.83 -25.19 -49.11
C THR A 6 -31.98 -25.17 -47.82
N LEU A 7 -30.68 -25.41 -47.96
CA LEU A 7 -29.71 -25.31 -46.87
C LEU A 7 -29.35 -23.83 -46.68
N VAL A 8 -29.72 -23.24 -45.54
CA VAL A 8 -29.28 -21.88 -45.14
C VAL A 8 -27.95 -22.00 -44.43
N LEU A 9 -26.87 -21.58 -45.06
CA LEU A 9 -25.55 -21.44 -44.45
C LEU A 9 -25.52 -20.17 -43.63
N ALA A 10 -25.52 -20.31 -42.30
CA ALA A 10 -25.28 -19.18 -41.40
C ALA A 10 -23.77 -18.87 -41.37
N ALA A 11 -23.40 -17.73 -41.94
CA ALA A 11 -22.04 -17.21 -41.84
C ALA A 11 -21.79 -16.69 -40.40
N LEU A 12 -20.98 -17.39 -39.62
CA LEU A 12 -20.43 -16.85 -38.37
C LEU A 12 -19.44 -15.72 -38.72
N SER A 13 -19.84 -14.49 -38.44
CA SER A 13 -18.95 -13.35 -38.48
C SER A 13 -17.99 -13.41 -37.26
N LEU A 14 -16.74 -13.77 -37.48
CA LEU A 14 -15.66 -13.62 -36.54
C LEU A 14 -15.43 -12.12 -36.34
N THR A 15 -15.88 -11.57 -35.21
CA THR A 15 -15.46 -10.24 -34.74
C THR A 15 -13.96 -10.26 -34.47
N PRO A 16 -13.17 -9.31 -35.01
CA PRO A 16 -11.75 -9.26 -34.73
C PRO A 16 -11.57 -8.99 -33.24
N ALA A 17 -10.71 -9.80 -32.62
CA ALA A 17 -10.27 -9.58 -31.23
C ALA A 17 -9.82 -8.13 -31.09
N HIS A 18 -10.39 -7.40 -30.12
CA HIS A 18 -9.97 -6.05 -29.78
C HIS A 18 -8.49 -6.09 -29.44
N ALA A 19 -7.67 -5.52 -30.30
CA ALA A 19 -6.25 -5.31 -30.01
C ALA A 19 -6.17 -4.48 -28.74
N ARG A 20 -5.48 -5.01 -27.74
CA ARG A 20 -5.17 -4.30 -26.49
C ARG A 20 -4.52 -2.96 -26.89
N PRO A 21 -4.98 -1.79 -26.36
CA PRO A 21 -4.35 -0.53 -26.69
C PRO A 21 -2.85 -0.61 -26.36
N PRO A 22 -1.97 0.02 -27.17
CA PRO A 22 -0.55 -0.03 -26.94
C PRO A 22 -0.26 0.48 -25.52
N VAL A 23 0.48 -0.31 -24.73
CA VAL A 23 0.98 0.07 -23.43
C VAL A 23 1.73 1.40 -23.62
N PRO A 24 1.40 2.48 -22.88
CA PRO A 24 2.12 3.74 -22.99
C PRO A 24 3.61 3.46 -22.85
N ASN A 25 4.43 3.99 -23.76
CA ASN A 25 5.88 3.87 -23.76
C ASN A 25 6.40 3.96 -22.31
N THR A 26 6.91 2.85 -21.79
CA THR A 26 7.60 2.87 -20.48
C THR A 26 8.77 3.82 -20.67
N PRO A 27 8.85 4.95 -19.94
CA PRO A 27 9.96 5.87 -20.07
C PRO A 27 11.27 5.10 -19.88
N ALA A 28 12.27 5.42 -20.67
CA ALA A 28 13.61 4.88 -20.46
C ALA A 28 14.02 5.10 -19.00
N PRO A 29 14.77 4.17 -18.37
CA PRO A 29 15.17 4.32 -16.97
C PRO A 29 15.90 5.66 -16.81
N VAL A 30 15.31 6.53 -15.97
CA VAL A 30 15.90 7.85 -15.71
C VAL A 30 17.08 7.64 -14.78
N THR A 31 18.27 8.04 -15.22
CA THR A 31 19.43 8.15 -14.34
C THR A 31 19.53 9.58 -13.83
N SER A 32 19.58 9.76 -12.51
CA SER A 32 19.66 11.07 -11.86
C SER A 32 20.53 10.97 -10.60
N THR A 33 20.72 12.09 -9.91
CA THR A 33 21.24 12.14 -8.54
C THR A 33 20.15 12.63 -7.59
N VAL A 34 20.34 12.43 -6.29
CA VAL A 34 19.38 12.84 -5.26
C VAL A 34 19.85 14.15 -4.64
N SER A 35 18.94 15.12 -4.55
CA SER A 35 19.20 16.44 -3.95
C SER A 35 18.77 16.53 -2.49
N ASN A 36 17.71 15.81 -2.08
CA ASN A 36 17.19 15.80 -0.71
C ASN A 36 16.51 14.48 -0.37
N VAL A 37 16.61 14.03 0.89
CA VAL A 37 15.91 12.86 1.45
C VAL A 37 15.02 13.33 2.59
N TYR A 38 13.70 13.10 2.47
CA TYR A 38 12.70 13.52 3.47
C TYR A 38 12.57 12.50 4.60
N ASP A 39 12.38 11.24 4.21
CA ASP A 39 12.21 10.07 5.08
C ASP A 39 12.86 8.83 4.44
N GLY A 40 12.56 7.63 4.92
CA GLY A 40 13.17 6.41 4.41
C GLY A 40 12.77 6.06 2.97
N ASP A 41 11.59 6.46 2.51
CA ASP A 41 11.05 6.07 1.20
C ASP A 41 10.67 7.25 0.28
N THR A 42 10.91 8.48 0.72
CA THR A 42 10.60 9.69 -0.05
C THR A 42 11.81 10.62 -0.15
N PHE A 43 12.17 10.98 -1.40
CA PHE A 43 13.29 11.87 -1.68
C PHE A 43 13.05 12.68 -2.97
N THR A 44 13.90 13.69 -3.22
CA THR A 44 13.84 14.54 -4.41
C THR A 44 15.10 14.32 -5.26
N LEU A 45 14.90 14.17 -6.57
CA LEU A 45 15.97 14.11 -7.56
C LEU A 45 16.55 15.50 -7.84
N ALA A 46 17.74 15.55 -8.43
CA ALA A 46 18.33 16.80 -8.91
C ALA A 46 17.47 17.50 -9.99
N THR A 47 16.59 16.76 -10.67
CA THR A 47 15.59 17.30 -11.60
C THR A 47 14.45 18.06 -10.94
N GLY A 48 14.30 17.96 -9.61
CA GLY A 48 13.19 18.51 -8.84
C GLY A 48 12.01 17.54 -8.65
N ASP A 49 11.99 16.41 -9.34
CA ASP A 49 10.95 15.40 -9.15
C ASP A 49 11.04 14.74 -7.77
N ARG A 50 9.91 14.67 -7.08
CA ARG A 50 9.80 13.91 -5.83
C ARG A 50 9.51 12.45 -6.14
N VAL A 51 10.25 11.55 -5.52
CA VAL A 51 10.10 10.08 -5.68
C VAL A 51 9.54 9.48 -4.40
N ARG A 52 8.55 8.60 -4.52
CA ARG A 52 8.08 7.66 -3.49
C ARG A 52 8.55 6.26 -3.91
N LEU A 53 9.35 5.66 -3.08
CA LEU A 53 9.89 4.32 -3.31
C LEU A 53 8.75 3.29 -3.34
N ARG A 54 8.73 2.44 -4.36
CA ARG A 54 7.76 1.34 -4.48
C ARG A 54 8.17 0.18 -3.58
N LEU A 55 7.18 -0.64 -3.22
CA LEU A 55 7.30 -1.93 -2.54
C LEU A 55 7.84 -1.87 -1.11
N VAL A 56 8.04 -0.68 -0.55
CA VAL A 56 8.41 -0.53 0.86
C VAL A 56 7.65 0.65 1.47
N ASN A 57 7.29 0.50 2.73
CA ASN A 57 6.84 1.58 3.58
C ASN A 57 7.77 1.67 4.78
N THR A 58 8.31 2.86 5.01
CA THR A 58 9.19 3.14 6.14
C THR A 58 8.44 3.87 7.24
N PRO A 59 8.90 3.80 8.50
CA PRO A 59 8.31 4.57 9.58
C PRO A 59 8.35 6.07 9.30
N GLU A 60 7.28 6.76 9.70
CA GLU A 60 7.11 8.19 9.49
C GLU A 60 7.96 9.02 10.46
N LEU A 61 8.35 10.21 10.00
CA LEU A 61 9.03 11.20 10.85
C LEU A 61 8.06 12.15 11.55
N LYS A 62 6.82 12.27 11.02
CA LYS A 62 5.78 13.14 11.57
C LYS A 62 4.38 12.52 11.38
N PRO A 63 3.71 12.04 12.47
CA PRO A 63 4.29 11.88 13.82
C PRO A 63 5.49 10.93 13.81
N ALA A 64 6.41 11.12 14.73
CA ALA A 64 7.62 10.30 14.78
C ALA A 64 7.30 8.85 15.17
N GLU A 65 7.68 7.93 14.31
CA GLU A 65 7.59 6.48 14.53
C GLU A 65 9.00 5.91 14.82
N ALA A 66 9.05 4.80 15.54
CA ALA A 66 10.30 4.13 15.84
C ALA A 66 11.06 3.75 14.55
N TYR A 67 12.35 4.00 14.51
CA TYR A 67 13.24 3.76 13.36
C TYR A 67 13.02 4.68 12.13
N GLY A 68 12.18 5.72 12.20
CA GLY A 68 12.00 6.66 11.07
C GLY A 68 13.28 7.44 10.74
N ILE A 69 14.02 7.88 11.78
CA ILE A 69 15.30 8.58 11.60
C ILE A 69 16.34 7.65 10.97
N GLU A 70 16.46 6.41 11.48
CA GLU A 70 17.39 5.40 10.97
C GLU A 70 17.08 5.04 9.52
N ALA A 71 15.80 4.92 9.16
CA ALA A 71 15.37 4.67 7.78
C ALA A 71 15.80 5.80 6.85
N ARG A 72 15.57 7.07 7.25
CA ARG A 72 16.01 8.23 6.48
C ARG A 72 17.54 8.27 6.32
N GLU A 73 18.29 8.07 7.38
CA GLU A 73 19.76 8.12 7.31
C GLU A 73 20.32 6.94 6.48
N ALA A 74 19.70 5.75 6.53
CA ALA A 74 20.07 4.63 5.69
C ALA A 74 19.83 4.93 4.19
N THR A 75 18.68 5.50 3.86
CA THR A 75 18.36 5.96 2.49
C THR A 75 19.34 7.02 2.01
N LYS A 76 19.64 8.01 2.85
CA LYS A 76 20.60 9.06 2.55
C LYS A 76 21.99 8.50 2.28
N ALA A 77 22.48 7.59 3.12
CA ALA A 77 23.78 6.94 2.93
C ALA A 77 23.83 6.06 1.67
N PHE A 78 22.72 5.39 1.33
CA PHE A 78 22.61 4.56 0.13
C PHE A 78 22.70 5.39 -1.14
N LEU A 79 22.02 6.54 -1.19
CA LEU A 79 21.86 7.39 -2.38
C LEU A 79 22.95 8.47 -2.56
N SER A 80 23.62 8.88 -1.47
CA SER A 80 24.50 10.05 -1.44
C SER A 80 25.63 9.98 -2.48
N GLY A 81 25.71 11.01 -3.33
CA GLY A 81 26.77 11.18 -4.32
C GLY A 81 26.77 10.15 -5.46
N LYS A 82 25.74 9.30 -5.54
CA LYS A 82 25.67 8.21 -6.51
C LYS A 82 24.60 8.47 -7.57
N PRO A 83 24.82 8.03 -8.83
CA PRO A 83 23.75 8.00 -9.82
C PRO A 83 22.73 6.92 -9.43
N VAL A 84 21.45 7.30 -9.42
CA VAL A 84 20.31 6.43 -9.16
C VAL A 84 19.58 6.11 -10.46
N GLN A 85 19.14 4.87 -10.62
CA GLN A 85 18.31 4.42 -11.72
C GLN A 85 16.90 4.16 -11.21
N LEU A 86 15.89 4.68 -11.91
CA LEU A 86 14.48 4.51 -11.58
C LEU A 86 13.83 3.53 -12.55
N ALA A 87 13.10 2.55 -12.00
CA ALA A 87 12.24 1.66 -12.76
C ALA A 87 10.80 1.85 -12.30
N TYR A 88 9.92 2.16 -13.25
CA TYR A 88 8.52 2.44 -13.00
C TYR A 88 7.66 1.17 -13.11
N GLY A 89 6.52 1.15 -12.39
CA GLY A 89 5.47 0.18 -12.62
C GLY A 89 4.40 0.70 -13.56
N ALA A 90 3.23 0.05 -13.56
CA ALA A 90 2.07 0.48 -14.34
C ALA A 90 1.61 1.91 -13.99
N THR A 91 1.62 2.26 -12.70
CA THR A 91 1.34 3.61 -12.21
C THR A 91 2.65 4.35 -12.00
N GLN A 92 2.85 5.45 -12.71
CA GLN A 92 4.09 6.22 -12.66
C GLN A 92 4.09 7.32 -11.60
N ARG A 93 2.92 7.89 -11.28
CA ARG A 93 2.76 8.93 -10.25
C ARG A 93 1.58 8.62 -9.35
N ASP A 94 1.71 8.96 -8.09
CA ASP A 94 0.60 8.91 -7.14
C ASP A 94 -0.29 10.17 -7.20
N GLY A 95 -1.36 10.19 -6.38
CA GLY A 95 -2.28 11.32 -6.29
C GLY A 95 -1.66 12.63 -5.80
N TYR A 96 -0.44 12.58 -5.25
CA TYR A 96 0.34 13.75 -4.82
C TYR A 96 1.36 14.20 -5.88
N GLY A 97 1.37 13.56 -7.05
CA GLY A 97 2.29 13.86 -8.15
C GLY A 97 3.70 13.30 -7.98
N ARG A 98 3.99 12.49 -6.93
CA ARG A 98 5.29 11.86 -6.72
C ARG A 98 5.50 10.73 -7.72
N LEU A 99 6.72 10.59 -8.25
CA LEU A 99 7.11 9.43 -9.05
C LEU A 99 7.10 8.16 -8.20
N LEU A 100 6.41 7.12 -8.65
CA LEU A 100 6.41 5.80 -8.03
C LEU A 100 7.44 4.91 -8.73
N ALA A 101 8.58 4.64 -8.09
CA ALA A 101 9.66 3.92 -8.73
C ALA A 101 10.36 2.94 -7.79
N ALA A 102 10.82 1.81 -8.35
CA ALA A 102 11.91 1.06 -7.77
C ALA A 102 13.22 1.79 -8.06
N VAL A 103 14.13 1.83 -7.09
CA VAL A 103 15.36 2.65 -7.15
C VAL A 103 16.57 1.76 -6.96
N LYS A 104 17.53 1.89 -7.89
CA LYS A 104 18.78 1.14 -7.89
C LYS A 104 19.99 2.08 -7.83
N VAL A 105 21.03 1.61 -7.16
CA VAL A 105 22.40 2.14 -7.26
C VAL A 105 23.28 0.95 -7.69
N GLY A 106 23.75 0.97 -8.93
CA GLY A 106 24.37 -0.22 -9.52
C GLY A 106 23.37 -1.38 -9.60
N SER A 107 23.70 -2.52 -9.00
CA SER A 107 22.84 -3.71 -8.91
C SER A 107 21.86 -3.66 -7.73
N ASP A 108 22.10 -2.82 -6.74
CA ASP A 108 21.46 -2.88 -5.45
C ASP A 108 20.13 -2.11 -5.43
N LEU A 109 19.09 -2.74 -4.93
CA LEU A 109 17.76 -2.16 -4.75
C LEU A 109 17.64 -1.47 -3.38
N LEU A 110 17.27 -0.18 -3.36
CA LEU A 110 17.06 0.55 -2.11
C LEU A 110 15.99 -0.09 -1.22
N ALA A 111 14.88 -0.54 -1.80
CA ALA A 111 13.82 -1.18 -1.02
C ALA A 111 14.31 -2.47 -0.33
N VAL A 112 15.06 -3.33 -1.04
CA VAL A 112 15.66 -4.54 -0.44
C VAL A 112 16.64 -4.17 0.68
N HIS A 113 17.46 -3.14 0.47
CA HIS A 113 18.40 -2.64 1.47
C HIS A 113 17.72 -2.19 2.78
N LEU A 114 16.57 -1.52 2.67
CA LEU A 114 15.78 -1.08 3.82
C LEU A 114 15.08 -2.27 4.50
N LEU A 115 14.42 -3.14 3.72
CA LEU A 115 13.74 -4.31 4.25
C LEU A 115 14.67 -5.24 5.02
N GLU A 116 15.86 -5.52 4.51
CA GLU A 116 16.83 -6.41 5.17
C GLU A 116 17.35 -5.89 6.51
N ARG A 117 17.34 -4.56 6.67
CA ARG A 117 17.70 -3.88 7.94
C ARG A 117 16.54 -3.75 8.90
N GLY A 118 15.31 -4.10 8.46
CA GLY A 118 14.10 -3.84 9.23
C GLY A 118 13.80 -2.36 9.37
N LEU A 119 14.15 -1.55 8.38
CA LEU A 119 13.88 -0.10 8.33
C LEU A 119 12.63 0.23 7.53
N GLY A 120 11.79 -0.75 7.30
CA GLY A 120 10.51 -0.69 6.64
C GLY A 120 9.93 -2.08 6.49
N HIS A 121 8.71 -2.15 5.99
CA HIS A 121 8.03 -3.39 5.64
C HIS A 121 7.59 -3.38 4.17
N LEU A 122 7.38 -4.57 3.60
CA LEU A 122 6.86 -4.73 2.25
C LEU A 122 5.49 -4.06 2.14
N PHE A 123 5.27 -3.31 1.05
CA PHE A 123 4.07 -2.51 0.84
C PHE A 123 3.67 -2.54 -0.63
N VAL A 124 2.66 -3.35 -0.95
CA VAL A 124 2.20 -3.61 -2.31
C VAL A 124 0.84 -2.95 -2.53
N ILE A 125 0.77 -2.14 -3.58
CA ILE A 125 -0.49 -1.61 -4.13
C ILE A 125 -0.62 -2.16 -5.54
N PRO A 126 -1.44 -3.17 -5.78
CA PRO A 126 -1.66 -3.72 -7.12
C PRO A 126 -2.29 -2.68 -8.08
N PRO A 127 -2.16 -2.90 -9.42
CA PRO A 127 -1.42 -3.99 -10.04
C PRO A 127 0.10 -3.79 -9.97
N ASP A 128 0.83 -4.81 -9.54
CA ASP A 128 2.29 -4.81 -9.51
C ASP A 128 2.83 -6.19 -9.95
N GLU A 129 3.47 -6.23 -11.11
CA GLU A 129 4.02 -7.45 -11.73
C GLU A 129 5.50 -7.69 -11.35
N THR A 130 6.00 -6.99 -10.34
CA THR A 130 7.39 -7.16 -9.89
C THR A 130 7.59 -8.54 -9.25
N ASP A 131 8.72 -9.19 -9.54
CA ASP A 131 9.12 -10.37 -8.77
C ASP A 131 9.34 -9.99 -7.31
N MET A 132 8.47 -10.49 -6.44
CA MET A 132 8.45 -10.16 -5.02
C MET A 132 9.48 -10.96 -4.20
N THR A 133 10.09 -11.98 -4.78
CA THR A 133 10.99 -12.91 -4.06
C THR A 133 12.10 -12.19 -3.29
N PRO A 134 12.91 -11.30 -3.89
CA PRO A 134 14.01 -10.65 -3.18
C PRO A 134 13.55 -9.76 -2.03
N TYR A 135 12.36 -9.16 -2.14
CA TYR A 135 11.78 -8.29 -1.11
C TYR A 135 11.24 -9.11 0.07
N LEU A 136 10.52 -10.19 -0.21
CA LEU A 136 9.99 -11.12 0.81
C LEU A 136 11.13 -11.76 1.61
N GLU A 137 12.16 -12.25 0.93
CA GLU A 137 13.31 -12.85 1.59
C GLU A 137 14.07 -11.85 2.47
N ALA A 138 14.25 -10.61 2.00
CA ALA A 138 14.90 -9.55 2.78
C ALA A 138 14.10 -9.23 4.04
N GLN A 139 12.79 -9.06 3.92
CA GLN A 139 11.89 -8.84 5.05
C GLN A 139 11.94 -9.99 6.04
N GLU A 140 11.89 -11.24 5.57
CA GLU A 140 11.89 -12.42 6.44
C GLU A 140 13.20 -12.54 7.23
N ARG A 141 14.35 -12.28 6.58
CA ARG A 141 15.65 -12.21 7.30
C ARG A 141 15.66 -11.14 8.39
N ALA A 142 15.03 -9.99 8.16
CA ALA A 142 14.92 -8.93 9.16
C ALA A 142 13.99 -9.32 10.32
N ARG A 143 12.82 -9.92 10.01
CA ARG A 143 11.86 -10.40 11.02
C ARG A 143 12.45 -11.50 11.89
N ALA A 144 13.04 -12.52 11.28
CA ALA A 144 13.69 -13.64 12.01
C ALA A 144 14.81 -13.12 12.93
N GLY A 145 15.56 -12.10 12.48
CA GLY A 145 16.61 -11.44 13.26
C GLY A 145 16.10 -10.37 14.23
N LYS A 146 14.79 -10.08 14.29
CA LYS A 146 14.19 -9.00 15.10
C LYS A 146 14.89 -7.66 14.88
N ARG A 147 15.22 -7.33 13.62
CA ARG A 147 15.94 -6.11 13.26
C ARG A 147 14.97 -4.93 13.12
N GLY A 148 15.39 -3.75 13.55
CA GLY A 148 14.66 -2.51 13.35
C GLY A 148 13.22 -2.59 13.86
N ILE A 149 12.23 -2.25 13.04
CA ILE A 149 10.80 -2.25 13.39
C ILE A 149 10.32 -3.60 13.93
N TRP A 150 10.92 -4.72 13.51
CA TRP A 150 10.56 -6.06 13.96
C TRP A 150 10.95 -6.36 15.41
N SER A 151 11.67 -5.45 16.08
CA SER A 151 11.94 -5.50 17.52
C SER A 151 10.88 -4.79 18.37
N THR A 152 9.96 -4.04 17.72
CA THR A 152 8.97 -3.21 18.42
C THR A 152 7.61 -3.93 18.53
N PRO A 153 6.79 -3.61 19.54
CA PRO A 153 5.49 -4.25 19.74
C PRO A 153 4.50 -4.05 18.56
N GLU A 154 4.58 -2.89 17.92
CA GLU A 154 3.67 -2.46 16.85
C GLU A 154 3.75 -3.36 15.59
N PHE A 155 4.89 -4.03 15.39
CA PHE A 155 5.12 -4.88 14.22
C PHE A 155 5.12 -6.39 14.54
N GLN A 156 4.53 -6.80 15.68
CA GLN A 156 4.43 -8.21 16.07
C GLN A 156 3.16 -8.90 15.54
N GLY A 157 2.19 -8.13 15.04
CA GLY A 157 0.95 -8.65 14.44
C GLY A 157 1.14 -9.21 13.03
N SER A 158 0.05 -9.74 12.47
CA SER A 158 -0.02 -10.14 11.06
C SER A 158 -0.40 -8.99 10.14
N LEU A 159 -1.13 -8.02 10.66
CA LEU A 159 -1.57 -6.81 9.96
C LEU A 159 -1.02 -5.57 10.65
N HIS A 160 -0.82 -4.50 9.88
CA HIS A 160 -0.40 -3.19 10.37
C HIS A 160 -1.19 -2.08 9.70
N ILE A 161 -1.69 -1.11 10.49
CA ILE A 161 -2.41 0.07 10.00
C ILE A 161 -1.37 1.11 9.59
N THR A 162 -1.10 1.20 8.29
CA THR A 162 -0.05 2.07 7.74
C THR A 162 -0.46 3.53 7.60
N SER A 163 -1.77 3.80 7.47
CA SER A 163 -2.30 5.17 7.46
C SER A 163 -3.71 5.20 8.03
N PHE A 164 -4.06 6.34 8.63
CA PHE A 164 -5.37 6.60 9.22
C PHE A 164 -5.84 8.01 8.83
N HIS A 165 -6.74 8.08 7.84
CA HIS A 165 -7.40 9.30 7.40
C HIS A 165 -8.77 9.40 8.08
N ALA A 166 -8.80 9.98 9.27
CA ALA A 166 -10.01 10.15 10.06
C ALA A 166 -10.84 11.38 9.64
N ASN A 167 -10.27 12.28 8.84
CA ASN A 167 -10.89 13.52 8.37
C ASN A 167 -10.91 13.53 6.84
N ALA A 168 -12.09 13.46 6.24
CA ALA A 168 -12.23 13.55 4.79
C ALA A 168 -12.02 14.97 4.29
N ASP A 169 -11.69 15.11 2.99
CA ASP A 169 -11.64 16.43 2.37
C ASP A 169 -13.04 17.05 2.28
N GLY A 170 -13.21 18.23 2.85
CA GLY A 170 -14.46 18.98 2.86
C GLY A 170 -15.38 18.60 4.03
N ASP A 171 -16.66 18.37 3.75
CA ASP A 171 -17.65 17.92 4.75
C ASP A 171 -17.68 16.38 4.76
N ASP A 172 -17.27 15.78 5.87
CA ASP A 172 -17.21 14.31 6.05
C ASP A 172 -18.56 13.65 5.77
N ARG A 173 -19.67 14.28 6.13
CA ARG A 173 -21.02 13.75 5.89
C ARG A 173 -21.36 13.65 4.39
N SER A 174 -20.80 14.51 3.59
CA SER A 174 -20.94 14.45 2.13
C SER A 174 -19.90 13.57 1.45
N ASN A 175 -18.84 13.18 2.17
CA ASN A 175 -17.70 12.40 1.68
C ASN A 175 -17.26 11.32 2.68
N VAL A 176 -18.19 10.48 3.13
CA VAL A 176 -17.93 9.44 4.15
C VAL A 176 -16.79 8.49 3.73
N ASN A 177 -16.62 8.21 2.44
CA ASN A 177 -15.53 7.40 1.91
C ASN A 177 -14.18 8.14 1.80
N GLY A 178 -14.15 9.43 2.06
CA GLY A 178 -12.92 10.21 2.27
C GLY A 178 -12.23 9.84 3.57
N GLU A 179 -12.98 9.33 4.57
CA GLU A 179 -12.42 8.64 5.72
C GLU A 179 -12.00 7.23 5.35
N TYR A 180 -10.76 6.88 5.61
CA TYR A 180 -10.27 5.52 5.37
C TYR A 180 -9.03 5.19 6.20
N LEU A 181 -8.82 3.89 6.37
CA LEU A 181 -7.54 3.35 6.83
C LEU A 181 -6.89 2.56 5.69
N ARG A 182 -5.57 2.46 5.74
CA ARG A 182 -4.83 1.49 4.94
C ARG A 182 -4.20 0.47 5.87
N VAL A 183 -4.48 -0.79 5.62
CA VAL A 183 -3.99 -1.93 6.40
C VAL A 183 -3.11 -2.77 5.50
N CYS A 184 -1.94 -3.18 5.98
CA CYS A 184 -0.98 -4.00 5.26
C CYS A 184 -0.81 -5.36 5.93
N ASN A 185 -0.76 -6.43 5.14
CA ASN A 185 -0.29 -7.73 5.64
C ASN A 185 1.24 -7.70 5.76
N ILE A 186 1.74 -7.58 6.98
CA ILE A 186 3.18 -7.56 7.29
C ILE A 186 3.74 -8.94 7.64
N SER A 187 2.91 -10.00 7.57
CA SER A 187 3.35 -11.37 7.83
C SER A 187 4.05 -12.01 6.62
N SER A 188 4.72 -13.13 6.82
CA SER A 188 5.38 -13.90 5.76
C SER A 188 4.43 -14.76 4.91
N GLY A 189 3.18 -14.92 5.34
CA GLY A 189 2.17 -15.72 4.65
C GLY A 189 0.88 -14.95 4.38
N PRO A 190 -0.05 -15.54 3.59
CA PRO A 190 -1.36 -14.94 3.38
C PRO A 190 -2.17 -14.92 4.68
N VAL A 191 -2.95 -13.86 4.91
CA VAL A 191 -3.82 -13.70 6.07
C VAL A 191 -5.28 -13.80 5.62
N GLN A 192 -6.03 -14.76 6.21
CA GLN A 192 -7.48 -14.88 6.03
C GLN A 192 -8.20 -13.98 7.03
N LEU A 193 -8.98 -13.02 6.52
CA LEU A 193 -9.66 -12.01 7.34
C LEU A 193 -11.02 -12.45 7.91
N ALA A 194 -11.55 -13.62 7.54
CA ALA A 194 -12.79 -14.12 8.11
C ALA A 194 -12.74 -14.15 9.65
N GLY A 195 -13.68 -13.43 10.29
CA GLY A 195 -13.76 -13.29 11.75
C GLY A 195 -12.83 -12.22 12.34
N PHE A 196 -12.05 -11.52 11.53
CA PHE A 196 -11.39 -10.29 11.98
C PHE A 196 -12.39 -9.14 12.02
N ARG A 197 -12.13 -8.13 12.85
CA ARG A 197 -12.94 -6.91 12.94
C ARG A 197 -12.07 -5.70 13.21
N ILE A 198 -12.57 -4.54 12.83
CA ILE A 198 -12.01 -3.25 13.20
C ILE A 198 -12.97 -2.53 14.13
N ALA A 199 -12.47 -1.82 15.12
CA ALA A 199 -13.25 -1.02 16.06
C ALA A 199 -12.68 0.38 16.22
N ASP A 200 -13.56 1.34 16.53
CA ASP A 200 -13.21 2.69 16.94
C ASP A 200 -12.91 2.78 18.45
N ILE A 201 -12.59 3.98 18.93
CA ILE A 201 -12.33 4.22 20.36
C ILE A 201 -13.58 4.04 21.23
N SER A 202 -14.80 4.19 20.68
CA SER A 202 -16.06 4.02 21.41
C SER A 202 -16.41 2.55 21.64
N GLY A 203 -15.78 1.64 20.90
CA GLY A 203 -16.04 0.22 20.88
C GLY A 203 -17.06 -0.21 19.81
N ALA A 204 -17.56 0.70 18.96
CA ALA A 204 -18.29 0.32 17.76
C ALA A 204 -17.34 -0.46 16.83
N SER A 205 -17.85 -1.53 16.19
CA SER A 205 -16.99 -2.42 15.42
C SER A 205 -17.66 -2.95 14.17
N TRP A 206 -16.83 -3.27 13.17
CA TRP A 206 -17.23 -3.76 11.85
C TRP A 206 -16.41 -4.99 11.49
N ASP A 207 -17.08 -6.04 11.05
CA ASP A 207 -16.43 -7.27 10.62
C ASP A 207 -15.80 -7.11 9.24
N PHE A 208 -14.64 -7.72 9.03
CA PHE A 208 -14.05 -7.83 7.70
C PHE A 208 -14.75 -8.93 6.89
N PRO A 209 -14.93 -8.76 5.57
CA PRO A 209 -15.41 -9.82 4.70
C PRO A 209 -14.42 -10.99 4.63
N GLU A 210 -14.87 -12.13 4.12
CA GLU A 210 -13.98 -13.21 3.76
C GLU A 210 -13.03 -12.76 2.63
N LEU A 211 -11.76 -12.59 2.99
CA LEU A 211 -10.70 -12.12 2.09
C LEU A 211 -9.38 -12.73 2.49
N ILE A 212 -8.62 -13.20 1.51
CA ILE A 212 -7.22 -13.59 1.69
C ILE A 212 -6.33 -12.45 1.20
N VAL A 213 -5.50 -11.94 2.11
CA VAL A 213 -4.55 -10.85 1.82
C VAL A 213 -3.15 -11.43 1.69
N PRO A 214 -2.53 -11.39 0.49
CA PRO A 214 -1.17 -11.85 0.30
C PRO A 214 -0.14 -11.05 1.12
N PRO A 215 1.06 -11.56 1.36
CA PRO A 215 2.13 -10.83 2.04
C PRO A 215 2.44 -9.48 1.37
N GLY A 216 2.57 -8.45 2.16
CA GLY A 216 2.85 -7.09 1.71
C GLY A 216 1.66 -6.36 1.07
N HIS A 217 0.57 -7.05 0.71
CA HIS A 217 -0.58 -6.40 0.09
C HIS A 217 -1.32 -5.50 1.07
N THR A 218 -1.84 -4.41 0.53
CA THR A 218 -2.60 -3.42 1.30
C THR A 218 -4.08 -3.49 1.00
N ILE A 219 -4.88 -3.17 2.02
CA ILE A 219 -6.33 -3.02 1.93
C ILE A 219 -6.65 -1.57 2.26
N LYS A 220 -7.48 -0.93 1.46
CA LYS A 220 -8.08 0.35 1.80
C LYS A 220 -9.44 0.09 2.43
N VAL A 221 -9.62 0.48 3.69
CA VAL A 221 -10.85 0.28 4.46
C VAL A 221 -11.56 1.62 4.56
N HIS A 222 -12.66 1.78 3.81
CA HIS A 222 -13.47 2.99 3.76
C HIS A 222 -14.61 2.94 4.79
N SER A 223 -14.94 4.07 5.40
CA SER A 223 -16.03 4.18 6.37
C SER A 223 -17.41 3.98 5.74
N GLY A 224 -17.62 4.52 4.55
CA GLY A 224 -18.94 4.57 3.91
C GLY A 224 -19.37 3.31 3.18
N GLN A 225 -20.40 3.48 2.35
CA GLN A 225 -20.97 2.43 1.53
C GLN A 225 -20.18 2.26 0.23
N GLY A 226 -20.16 1.03 -0.31
CA GLY A 226 -19.51 0.70 -1.57
C GLY A 226 -19.53 -0.79 -1.85
N VAL A 227 -18.99 -1.17 -3.00
CA VAL A 227 -18.79 -2.57 -3.39
C VAL A 227 -17.36 -2.95 -3.05
N HIS A 228 -17.18 -4.01 -2.27
CA HIS A 228 -15.86 -4.52 -1.94
C HIS A 228 -15.08 -4.91 -3.19
N GLN A 229 -13.80 -4.53 -3.26
CA GLN A 229 -12.84 -5.05 -4.23
C GLN A 229 -11.96 -6.08 -3.53
N LEU A 230 -12.18 -7.37 -3.83
CA LEU A 230 -11.58 -8.50 -3.11
C LEU A 230 -10.57 -9.29 -3.97
N ASP A 231 -10.38 -8.90 -5.24
CA ASP A 231 -9.37 -9.51 -6.12
C ASP A 231 -7.98 -8.96 -5.76
N PRO A 232 -7.04 -9.81 -5.29
CA PRO A 232 -5.72 -9.37 -4.88
C PRO A 232 -4.81 -8.93 -6.04
N THR A 233 -5.22 -9.13 -7.29
CA THR A 233 -4.52 -8.57 -8.47
C THR A 233 -4.81 -7.09 -8.67
N GLU A 234 -5.82 -6.57 -7.98
CA GLU A 234 -6.21 -5.17 -7.94
C GLU A 234 -6.04 -4.61 -6.52
N GLN A 235 -6.12 -3.27 -6.37
CA GLN A 235 -6.08 -2.66 -5.05
C GLN A 235 -7.29 -3.11 -4.21
N LEU A 236 -7.04 -3.89 -3.17
CA LEU A 236 -8.09 -4.35 -2.26
C LEU A 236 -8.77 -3.17 -1.57
N ALA A 237 -10.11 -3.17 -1.57
CA ALA A 237 -10.91 -2.15 -0.91
C ALA A 237 -12.12 -2.77 -0.18
N ILE A 238 -12.32 -2.34 1.06
CA ILE A 238 -13.43 -2.75 1.93
C ILE A 238 -14.20 -1.51 2.32
N TYR A 239 -15.52 -1.63 2.40
CA TYR A 239 -16.44 -0.57 2.80
C TYR A 239 -17.19 -1.01 4.06
N LEU A 240 -17.11 -0.22 5.12
CA LEU A 240 -17.75 -0.55 6.42
C LEU A 240 -19.26 -0.33 6.42
N GLY A 241 -19.79 0.33 5.36
CA GLY A 241 -21.22 0.46 5.11
C GLY A 241 -21.92 1.54 5.93
N SER A 242 -21.17 2.41 6.61
CA SER A 242 -21.77 3.51 7.38
C SER A 242 -22.43 4.55 6.48
N SER A 243 -23.55 5.13 6.93
CA SER A 243 -24.18 6.33 6.34
C SER A 243 -23.56 7.65 6.83
N ASP A 244 -22.84 7.58 7.95
CA ASP A 244 -22.25 8.72 8.64
C ASP A 244 -20.75 8.49 8.85
N PRO A 245 -19.96 9.57 9.04
CA PRO A 245 -18.56 9.48 9.44
C PRO A 245 -18.38 8.60 10.68
N ILE A 246 -17.37 7.73 10.65
CA ILE A 246 -17.06 6.81 11.74
C ILE A 246 -16.05 7.44 12.67
N TRP A 247 -14.99 8.02 12.10
CA TRP A 247 -13.82 8.45 12.85
C TRP A 247 -13.94 9.90 13.33
N ASN A 248 -13.52 10.15 14.56
CA ASN A 248 -13.49 11.51 15.09
C ASN A 248 -12.28 12.28 14.52
N ASN A 249 -12.56 13.45 13.89
CA ASN A 249 -11.55 14.27 13.23
C ASN A 249 -10.46 14.83 14.17
N LYS A 250 -10.70 14.85 15.47
CA LYS A 250 -9.75 15.41 16.44
C LYS A 250 -8.93 14.34 17.14
N ASP A 251 -9.57 13.27 17.57
CA ASP A 251 -8.94 12.22 18.34
C ASP A 251 -9.75 10.93 18.21
N ASP A 252 -9.13 9.89 17.65
CA ASP A 252 -9.73 8.57 17.54
C ASP A 252 -8.66 7.47 17.52
N ARG A 253 -9.12 6.23 17.65
CA ARG A 253 -8.25 5.05 17.66
C ARG A 253 -8.91 3.90 16.92
N ALA A 254 -8.29 3.49 15.82
CA ALA A 254 -8.65 2.26 15.12
C ALA A 254 -7.91 1.08 15.75
N THR A 255 -8.64 0.00 16.07
CA THR A 255 -8.07 -1.24 16.60
C THR A 255 -8.55 -2.43 15.77
N ILE A 256 -7.63 -3.24 15.28
CA ILE A 256 -7.93 -4.50 14.58
C ILE A 256 -7.83 -5.66 15.56
N TYR A 257 -8.85 -6.50 15.57
CA TYR A 257 -8.91 -7.73 16.36
C TYR A 257 -8.95 -8.95 15.42
N ASP A 258 -8.28 -10.03 15.82
CA ASP A 258 -8.40 -11.31 15.14
C ASP A 258 -9.70 -12.03 15.51
N ARG A 259 -9.93 -13.19 14.90
CA ARG A 259 -11.11 -14.05 15.15
C ARG A 259 -11.25 -14.53 16.59
N TYR A 260 -10.21 -14.43 17.40
CA TYR A 260 -10.21 -14.81 18.82
C TYR A 260 -10.37 -13.60 19.75
N GLY A 261 -10.52 -12.41 19.18
CA GLY A 261 -10.65 -11.16 19.94
C GLY A 261 -9.32 -10.60 20.45
N LYS A 262 -8.17 -11.15 19.99
CA LYS A 262 -6.86 -10.61 20.32
C LYS A 262 -6.58 -9.38 19.46
N VAL A 263 -6.02 -8.34 20.05
CA VAL A 263 -5.54 -7.16 19.33
C VAL A 263 -4.40 -7.56 18.39
N VAL A 264 -4.57 -7.23 17.11
CA VAL A 264 -3.56 -7.43 16.04
C VAL A 264 -2.75 -6.18 15.83
N ASP A 265 -3.42 -5.02 15.76
CA ASP A 265 -2.79 -3.71 15.63
C ASP A 265 -3.71 -2.59 16.11
N THR A 266 -3.12 -1.46 16.44
CA THR A 266 -3.83 -0.26 16.88
C THR A 266 -3.13 0.98 16.35
N ARG A 267 -3.89 1.92 15.77
CA ARG A 267 -3.39 3.22 15.37
C ARG A 267 -4.27 4.33 15.89
N THR A 268 -3.64 5.34 16.49
CA THR A 268 -4.32 6.53 16.99
C THR A 268 -4.19 7.67 15.97
N HIS A 269 -5.29 8.38 15.77
CA HIS A 269 -5.33 9.67 15.11
C HIS A 269 -5.47 10.76 16.18
N SER A 270 -4.62 11.77 16.14
CA SER A 270 -4.76 12.94 17.00
C SER A 270 -4.25 14.18 16.27
N VAL A 271 -5.07 15.22 16.23
CA VAL A 271 -4.62 16.54 15.77
C VAL A 271 -3.87 17.17 16.91
N GLN A 272 -2.53 17.20 16.81
CA GLN A 272 -1.72 17.96 17.77
C GLN A 272 -2.17 19.41 17.74
N LYS A 273 -2.60 19.94 18.88
CA LYS A 273 -2.78 21.40 19.04
C LYS A 273 -1.40 22.01 18.83
N GLU A 274 -1.21 22.73 17.72
CA GLU A 274 -0.05 23.61 17.59
C GLU A 274 -0.02 24.49 18.84
N GLY A 275 1.00 24.30 19.68
CA GLY A 275 1.19 25.12 20.86
C GLY A 275 1.35 26.58 20.41
N ARG A 276 0.47 27.43 20.95
CA ARG A 276 0.59 28.89 20.83
C ARG A 276 1.81 29.37 21.57
#